data_d7bfb8d4730b4318057a427967607c5c
#
_entry.id   d7bfb8d4730b4318057a427967607c5c
#
_cell.length_a   1.000
_cell.length_b   1.000
_cell.length_c   1.000
_cell.angle_alpha   90.00
_cell.angle_beta   90.00
_cell.angle_gamma   90.00
#
_symmetry.space_group_name_H-M   'P 1'
#
loop_
_entity.id
_entity.type
_entity.pdbx_description
1 polymer ?
#
loop_
_entity_poly.entity_id
_entity_poly.type
_entity_poly.pdbx_seq_one_letter_code
_entity_poly.pdbx_strand_id
1 'polypeptide(L)'
;LTDASGQQIKGDAMTKGYERSIEVLSFASAGKNNSQLSFSMNITGASADLKKAMGNGALLPSGTLSVLQPGGTGAPIIMYTIKMENIRVSNCAESMGCNGVITTTSVITAGRIGWTYYQTDATGRQTVSRKYGFDSDSGKEWTNF
;
A
#
# COMPACT_ATOMS: atom_id res chain seq x y z
N LEU A 1 0.05 -3.94 -4.95
CA LEU A 1 1.40 -4.00 -5.52
C LEU A 1 1.42 -4.84 -6.79
N THR A 2 2.19 -4.40 -7.78
CA THR A 2 2.49 -5.17 -8.98
C THR A 2 3.96 -5.59 -8.96
N ASP A 3 4.23 -6.80 -9.46
CA ASP A 3 5.60 -7.29 -9.59
C ASP A 3 6.31 -6.68 -10.82
N ALA A 4 7.58 -7.02 -10.99
CA ALA A 4 8.39 -6.49 -12.10
C ALA A 4 7.85 -6.86 -13.50
N SER A 5 7.00 -7.88 -13.61
CA SER A 5 6.33 -8.26 -14.85
C SER A 5 4.98 -7.57 -15.06
N GLY A 6 4.55 -6.74 -14.11
CA GLY A 6 3.28 -6.04 -14.15
C GLY A 6 2.08 -6.84 -13.62
N GLN A 7 2.33 -8.00 -13.01
CA GLN A 7 1.27 -8.82 -12.42
C GLN A 7 1.02 -8.44 -10.96
N GLN A 8 -0.22 -8.55 -10.52
CA GLN A 8 -0.57 -8.28 -9.13
C GLN A 8 0.10 -9.28 -8.19
N ILE A 9 0.76 -8.76 -7.14
CA ILE A 9 1.19 -9.56 -6.00
C ILE A 9 -0.05 -9.85 -5.17
N LYS A 10 -0.47 -11.11 -5.14
CA LYS A 10 -1.76 -11.52 -4.56
C LYS A 10 -1.63 -11.80 -3.07
N GLY A 11 -2.51 -11.20 -2.31
CA GLY A 11 -2.70 -11.45 -0.89
C GLY A 11 -4.00 -12.18 -0.61
N ASP A 12 -4.48 -12.03 0.61
CA ASP A 12 -5.62 -12.78 1.16
C ASP A 12 -6.87 -11.93 1.43
N ALA A 13 -6.90 -10.67 1.01
CA ALA A 13 -8.06 -9.83 1.22
C ALA A 13 -9.29 -10.37 0.51
N MET A 14 -10.42 -10.35 1.20
CA MET A 14 -11.73 -10.78 0.68
C MET A 14 -12.73 -9.64 0.61
N THR A 15 -12.29 -8.42 0.91
CA THR A 15 -13.12 -7.22 0.87
C THR A 15 -13.58 -6.93 -0.55
N LYS A 16 -14.87 -6.69 -0.75
CA LYS A 16 -15.47 -6.43 -2.06
C LYS A 16 -14.80 -5.25 -2.75
N GLY A 17 -14.33 -5.46 -3.98
CA GLY A 17 -13.59 -4.49 -4.77
C GLY A 17 -12.08 -4.53 -4.53
N TYR A 18 -11.62 -5.27 -3.51
CA TYR A 18 -10.20 -5.39 -3.14
C TYR A 18 -9.75 -6.83 -2.99
N GLU A 19 -10.49 -7.74 -3.62
CA GLU A 19 -10.20 -9.17 -3.54
C GLU A 19 -8.78 -9.47 -4.00
N ARG A 20 -8.12 -10.35 -3.28
CA ARG A 20 -6.71 -10.74 -3.51
C ARG A 20 -5.69 -9.62 -3.34
N SER A 21 -6.10 -8.47 -2.81
CA SER A 21 -5.13 -7.50 -2.33
C SER A 21 -4.46 -8.01 -1.05
N ILE A 22 -3.33 -7.43 -0.68
CA ILE A 22 -2.68 -7.71 0.59
C ILE A 22 -3.48 -7.01 1.68
N GLU A 23 -4.00 -7.76 2.66
CA GLU A 23 -4.63 -7.18 3.83
C GLU A 23 -3.54 -6.67 4.78
N VAL A 24 -3.52 -5.37 5.02
CA VAL A 24 -2.55 -4.70 5.87
C VAL A 24 -3.11 -4.53 7.26
N LEU A 25 -2.40 -5.02 8.27
CA LEU A 25 -2.80 -4.93 9.67
C LEU A 25 -2.46 -3.56 10.27
N SER A 26 -1.32 -3.02 9.90
CA SER A 26 -0.86 -1.71 10.33
C SER A 26 0.12 -1.14 9.32
N PHE A 27 0.22 0.18 9.26
CA PHE A 27 1.21 0.83 8.41
C PHE A 27 1.69 2.13 9.05
N ALA A 28 2.87 2.57 8.62
CA ALA A 28 3.42 3.87 8.97
C ALA A 28 4.21 4.42 7.79
N SER A 29 4.12 5.71 7.55
CA SER A 29 4.94 6.38 6.55
C SER A 29 6.02 7.20 7.23
N ALA A 30 7.22 7.19 6.66
CA ALA A 30 8.40 7.83 7.22
C ALA A 30 9.39 8.22 6.11
N GLY A 31 10.52 8.73 6.53
CA GLY A 31 11.60 9.12 5.64
C GLY A 31 11.40 10.50 5.05
N LYS A 32 12.37 10.92 4.25
CA LYS A 32 12.32 12.21 3.55
C LYS A 32 11.12 12.21 2.60
N ASN A 33 10.26 13.22 2.69
CA ASN A 33 9.05 13.36 1.91
C ASN A 33 8.06 12.20 2.08
N ASN A 34 8.13 11.48 3.21
CA ASN A 34 7.30 10.31 3.50
C ASN A 34 7.32 9.23 2.40
N SER A 35 8.43 9.11 1.67
CA SER A 35 8.57 8.15 0.57
C SER A 35 8.78 6.71 1.02
N GLN A 36 8.97 6.49 2.31
CA GLN A 36 9.14 5.17 2.91
C GLN A 36 7.85 4.74 3.61
N LEU A 37 7.37 3.56 3.28
CA LEU A 37 6.18 2.97 3.87
C LEU A 37 6.54 1.64 4.54
N SER A 38 6.22 1.52 5.82
CA SER A 38 6.31 0.27 6.58
C SER A 38 4.91 -0.30 6.76
N PHE A 39 4.72 -1.58 6.56
CA PHE A 39 3.43 -2.22 6.82
C PHE A 39 3.60 -3.64 7.33
N SER A 40 2.61 -4.08 8.11
CA SER A 40 2.52 -5.44 8.65
C SER A 40 1.34 -6.17 8.03
N MET A 41 1.53 -7.44 7.74
CA MET A 41 0.51 -8.31 7.15
C MET A 41 0.62 -9.72 7.75
N ASN A 42 -0.43 -10.49 7.67
CA ASN A 42 -0.37 -11.91 7.96
C ASN A 42 0.50 -12.62 6.91
N ILE A 43 1.16 -13.71 7.31
CA ILE A 43 1.97 -14.48 6.37
C ILE A 43 1.08 -15.10 5.28
N THR A 44 1.45 -14.84 4.03
CA THR A 44 0.74 -15.35 2.83
C THR A 44 1.76 -15.60 1.72
N GLY A 45 1.30 -16.04 0.55
CA GLY A 45 2.14 -16.12 -0.65
C GLY A 45 2.79 -14.79 -1.03
N ALA A 46 2.13 -13.66 -0.72
CA ALA A 46 2.69 -12.33 -0.94
C ALA A 46 3.98 -12.10 -0.14
N SER A 47 4.13 -12.74 1.02
CA SER A 47 5.37 -12.67 1.81
C SER A 47 6.57 -13.20 1.03
N ALA A 48 6.40 -14.29 0.30
CA ALA A 48 7.45 -14.84 -0.57
C ALA A 48 7.75 -13.91 -1.74
N ASP A 49 6.73 -13.34 -2.36
CA ASP A 49 6.91 -12.40 -3.48
C ASP A 49 7.66 -11.14 -3.05
N LEU A 50 7.37 -10.62 -1.87
CA LEU A 50 8.08 -9.47 -1.32
C LEU A 50 9.55 -9.80 -0.99
N LYS A 51 9.81 -10.98 -0.42
CA LYS A 51 11.18 -11.45 -0.18
C LYS A 51 11.96 -11.59 -1.47
N LYS A 52 11.34 -12.14 -2.50
CA LYS A 52 11.94 -12.29 -3.81
C LYS A 52 12.29 -10.93 -4.42
N ALA A 53 11.38 -9.97 -4.34
CA ALA A 53 11.61 -8.61 -4.83
C ALA A 53 12.78 -7.94 -4.07
N MET A 54 12.85 -8.13 -2.76
CA MET A 54 13.95 -7.61 -1.95
C MET A 54 15.29 -8.25 -2.35
N GLY A 55 15.32 -9.58 -2.47
CA GLY A 55 16.55 -10.33 -2.79
C GLY A 55 17.08 -10.02 -4.19
N ASN A 56 16.20 -9.79 -5.15
CA ASN A 56 16.56 -9.48 -6.53
C ASN A 56 16.81 -7.99 -6.78
N GLY A 57 16.54 -7.13 -5.80
CA GLY A 57 16.57 -5.68 -6.00
C GLY A 57 15.56 -5.21 -7.05
N ALA A 58 14.46 -5.94 -7.23
CA ALA A 58 13.48 -5.66 -8.26
C ALA A 58 12.78 -4.33 -8.06
N LEU A 59 12.52 -3.64 -9.16
CA LEU A 59 11.70 -2.43 -9.17
C LEU A 59 10.25 -2.84 -9.42
N LEU A 60 9.37 -2.58 -8.45
CA LEU A 60 7.95 -2.81 -8.59
C LEU A 60 7.31 -1.56 -9.23
N PRO A 61 6.61 -1.71 -10.37
CA PRO A 61 6.13 -0.54 -11.11
C PRO A 61 5.15 0.32 -10.33
N SER A 62 4.20 -0.29 -9.61
CA SER A 62 3.16 0.47 -8.94
C SER A 62 2.56 -0.27 -7.75
N GLY A 63 1.95 0.48 -6.87
CA GLY A 63 1.18 -0.02 -5.76
C GLY A 63 0.24 1.04 -5.22
N THR A 64 -0.82 0.59 -4.58
CA THR A 64 -1.77 1.48 -3.92
C THR A 64 -2.12 0.90 -2.56
N LEU A 65 -2.01 1.71 -1.51
CA LEU A 65 -2.57 1.42 -0.20
C LEU A 65 -3.90 2.15 -0.09
N SER A 66 -4.96 1.42 0.18
CA SER A 66 -6.28 2.00 0.39
C SER A 66 -6.70 1.83 1.84
N VAL A 67 -7.03 2.92 2.51
CA VAL A 67 -7.55 2.90 3.87
C VAL A 67 -9.06 2.99 3.80
N LEU A 68 -9.72 1.94 4.29
CA LEU A 68 -11.16 1.75 4.16
C LEU A 68 -11.83 1.83 5.53
N GLN A 69 -13.06 2.32 5.53
CA GLN A 69 -13.95 2.27 6.67
C GLN A 69 -15.15 1.40 6.31
N PRO A 70 -15.64 0.53 7.22
CA PRO A 70 -16.83 -0.24 6.93
C PRO A 70 -18.01 0.65 6.57
N GLY A 71 -18.64 0.36 5.42
CA GLY A 71 -19.91 1.00 5.02
C GLY A 71 -21.09 0.27 5.66
N GLY A 72 -22.22 0.97 5.80
CA GLY A 72 -23.41 0.41 6.47
C GLY A 72 -24.04 -0.77 5.75
N THR A 73 -24.13 -0.76 4.44
CA THR A 73 -24.85 -1.77 3.64
C THR A 73 -24.21 -2.02 2.28
N GLY A 74 -22.91 -2.23 2.19
CA GLY A 74 -22.33 -2.48 0.88
C GLY A 74 -20.84 -2.37 0.84
N ALA A 75 -20.31 -1.79 -0.23
CA ALA A 75 -18.88 -1.60 -0.40
C ALA A 75 -18.31 -0.68 0.68
N PRO A 76 -17.08 -0.93 1.17
CA PRO A 76 -16.46 -0.06 2.16
C PRO A 76 -16.23 1.36 1.63
N ILE A 77 -16.18 2.31 2.55
CA ILE A 77 -15.94 3.72 2.24
C ILE A 77 -14.43 3.96 2.23
N ILE A 78 -13.92 4.58 1.17
CA ILE A 78 -12.50 4.95 1.08
C ILE A 78 -12.26 6.21 1.90
N MET A 79 -11.31 6.16 2.84
CA MET A 79 -10.90 7.32 3.63
C MET A 79 -9.78 8.08 2.95
N TYR A 80 -8.72 7.38 2.55
CA TYR A 80 -7.67 7.92 1.71
C TYR A 80 -6.89 6.81 1.01
N THR A 81 -6.15 7.18 -0.02
CA THR A 81 -5.27 6.25 -0.73
C THR A 81 -3.86 6.83 -0.81
N ILE A 82 -2.89 5.93 -0.77
CA ILE A 82 -1.49 6.24 -1.06
C ILE A 82 -1.13 5.52 -2.34
N LYS A 83 -0.90 6.25 -3.41
CA LYS A 83 -0.42 5.69 -4.68
C LYS A 83 1.09 5.81 -4.76
N MET A 84 1.73 4.75 -5.23
CA MET A 84 3.19 4.66 -5.30
C MET A 84 3.62 4.13 -6.65
N GLU A 85 4.73 4.65 -7.14
CA GLU A 85 5.39 4.15 -8.36
C GLU A 85 6.89 3.99 -8.09
N ASN A 86 7.54 3.14 -8.88
CA ASN A 86 8.96 2.85 -8.78
C ASN A 86 9.34 2.41 -7.36
N ILE A 87 8.75 1.31 -6.93
CA ILE A 87 8.83 0.82 -5.55
C ILE A 87 9.96 -0.20 -5.42
N ARG A 88 10.75 -0.09 -4.37
CA ARG A 88 11.73 -1.10 -3.97
C ARG A 88 11.40 -1.61 -2.57
N VAL A 89 11.54 -2.92 -2.37
CA VAL A 89 11.39 -3.53 -1.06
C VAL A 89 12.75 -3.45 -0.36
N SER A 90 12.85 -2.65 0.69
CA SER A 90 14.11 -2.44 1.42
C SER A 90 14.25 -3.37 2.62
N ASN A 91 13.15 -3.88 3.16
CA ASN A 91 13.17 -4.85 4.25
C ASN A 91 11.94 -5.74 4.19
N CYS A 92 12.10 -6.99 4.61
CA CYS A 92 11.01 -7.95 4.73
C CYS A 92 11.36 -8.93 5.86
N ALA A 93 10.73 -8.77 7.01
CA ALA A 93 11.00 -9.56 8.20
C ALA A 93 9.75 -10.30 8.66
N GLU A 94 9.92 -11.53 9.13
CA GLU A 94 8.84 -12.31 9.71
C GLU A 94 9.05 -12.44 11.20
N SER A 95 7.96 -12.41 11.96
CA SER A 95 7.99 -12.62 13.40
C SER A 95 6.71 -13.33 13.86
N MET A 96 6.82 -14.04 14.99
CA MET A 96 5.69 -14.69 15.62
C MET A 96 5.44 -14.05 16.97
N GLY A 97 4.21 -13.62 17.21
CA GLY A 97 3.78 -13.06 18.50
C GLY A 97 3.47 -14.14 19.52
N CYS A 98 3.19 -13.72 20.76
CA CYS A 98 2.82 -14.61 21.87
C CYS A 98 1.58 -15.44 21.59
N ASN A 99 0.71 -14.99 20.70
CA ASN A 99 -0.50 -15.69 20.29
C ASN A 99 -0.27 -16.75 19.21
N GLY A 100 0.97 -16.98 18.79
CA GLY A 100 1.32 -17.95 17.73
C GLY A 100 1.05 -17.47 16.32
N VAL A 101 0.63 -16.23 16.12
CA VAL A 101 0.38 -15.65 14.81
C VAL A 101 1.68 -15.13 14.20
N ILE A 102 1.98 -15.57 12.98
CA ILE A 102 3.15 -15.11 12.23
C ILE A 102 2.74 -13.94 11.35
N THR A 103 3.50 -12.86 11.46
CA THR A 103 3.30 -11.66 10.63
C THR A 103 4.56 -11.34 9.84
N THR A 104 4.36 -10.71 8.69
CA THR A 104 5.44 -10.16 7.87
C THR A 104 5.40 -8.63 7.99
N THR A 105 6.53 -8.03 8.33
CA THR A 105 6.69 -6.58 8.30
C THR A 105 7.61 -6.22 7.14
N SER A 106 7.12 -5.40 6.24
CA SER A 106 7.86 -4.96 5.06
C SER A 106 8.06 -3.46 5.07
N VAL A 107 9.20 -3.03 4.58
CA VAL A 107 9.50 -1.61 4.35
C VAL A 107 9.74 -1.44 2.86
N ILE A 108 8.99 -0.54 2.26
CA ILE A 108 9.11 -0.19 0.84
C ILE A 108 9.47 1.28 0.69
N THR A 109 10.22 1.58 -0.35
CA THR A 109 10.58 2.95 -0.72
C THR A 109 10.06 3.22 -2.11
N ALA A 110 9.32 4.32 -2.27
CA ALA A 110 8.73 4.70 -3.54
C ALA A 110 9.51 5.87 -4.17
N GLY A 111 9.72 5.79 -5.49
CA GLY A 111 10.27 6.91 -6.26
C GLY A 111 9.26 8.04 -6.37
N ARG A 112 7.98 7.68 -6.52
CA ARG A 112 6.85 8.62 -6.50
C ARG A 112 5.83 8.15 -5.50
N ILE A 113 5.32 9.08 -4.70
CA ILE A 113 4.29 8.79 -3.71
C ILE A 113 3.26 9.91 -3.71
N GLY A 114 1.98 9.56 -3.68
CA GLY A 114 0.89 10.53 -3.70
C GLY A 114 -0.25 10.11 -2.79
N TRP A 115 -0.77 11.07 -2.05
CA TRP A 115 -1.90 10.89 -1.13
C TRP A 115 -3.13 11.54 -1.72
N THR A 116 -4.24 10.81 -1.71
CA THR A 116 -5.56 11.33 -2.07
C THR A 116 -6.48 11.16 -0.86
N TYR A 117 -7.01 12.27 -0.36
CA TYR A 117 -7.93 12.33 0.77
C TYR A 117 -9.34 12.49 0.24
N TYR A 118 -10.27 11.71 0.80
CA TYR A 118 -11.67 11.72 0.39
C TYR A 118 -12.54 12.32 1.48
N GLN A 119 -13.67 12.86 1.08
CA GLN A 119 -14.74 13.30 1.96
C GLN A 119 -16.06 12.76 1.48
N THR A 120 -17.01 12.58 2.40
CA THR A 120 -18.38 12.16 2.08
C THR A 120 -19.28 13.38 2.14
N ASP A 121 -20.03 13.64 1.07
CA ASP A 121 -21.01 14.72 1.03
C ASP A 121 -22.30 14.36 1.78
N ALA A 122 -23.24 15.30 1.84
CA ALA A 122 -24.52 15.11 2.55
C ALA A 122 -25.38 13.99 1.96
N THR A 123 -25.12 13.57 0.72
CA THR A 123 -25.83 12.48 0.04
C THR A 123 -25.14 11.13 0.19
N GLY A 124 -24.03 11.06 0.91
CA GLY A 124 -23.23 9.84 1.08
C GLY A 124 -22.25 9.58 -0.07
N ARG A 125 -22.13 10.48 -1.02
CA ARG A 125 -21.21 10.36 -2.15
C ARG A 125 -19.80 10.76 -1.73
N GLN A 126 -18.82 9.94 -2.13
CA GLN A 126 -17.42 10.24 -1.89
C GLN A 126 -16.83 11.10 -2.99
N THR A 127 -16.10 12.15 -2.59
CA THR A 127 -15.41 13.05 -3.49
C THR A 127 -13.99 13.28 -2.98
N VAL A 128 -13.09 13.64 -3.90
CA VAL A 128 -11.71 13.99 -3.53
C VAL A 128 -11.70 15.33 -2.82
N SER A 129 -11.17 15.35 -1.61
CA SER A 129 -11.01 16.57 -0.82
C SER A 129 -9.69 17.26 -1.14
N ARG A 130 -8.58 16.51 -1.09
CA ARG A 130 -7.24 17.04 -1.36
C ARG A 130 -6.33 15.96 -1.92
N LYS A 131 -5.33 16.39 -2.66
CA LYS A 131 -4.26 15.54 -3.18
C LYS A 131 -2.91 16.20 -2.94
N TYR A 132 -1.91 15.40 -2.66
CA TYR A 132 -0.51 15.83 -2.61
C TYR A 132 0.38 14.67 -3.02
N GLY A 133 1.39 14.93 -3.80
CA GLY A 133 2.36 13.91 -4.19
C GLY A 133 3.74 14.51 -4.41
N PHE A 134 4.72 13.65 -4.34
CA PHE A 134 6.12 14.01 -4.49
C PHE A 134 6.86 12.96 -5.33
N ASP A 135 7.68 13.45 -6.25
CA ASP A 135 8.58 12.64 -7.07
C ASP A 135 10.01 12.84 -6.58
N SER A 136 10.56 11.81 -5.94
CA SER A 136 11.93 11.87 -5.40
C SER A 136 12.99 11.95 -6.48
N ASP A 137 12.72 11.39 -7.67
CA ASP A 137 13.69 11.37 -8.76
C ASP A 137 13.88 12.75 -9.38
N SER A 138 12.80 13.51 -9.51
CA SER A 138 12.85 14.87 -10.04
C SER A 138 12.95 15.97 -8.97
N GLY A 139 12.67 15.64 -7.71
CA GLY A 139 12.60 16.59 -6.61
C GLY A 139 11.43 17.56 -6.71
N LYS A 140 10.36 17.19 -7.43
CA LYS A 140 9.22 18.06 -7.70
C LYS A 140 7.92 17.44 -7.18
N GLU A 141 6.90 18.28 -7.07
CA GLU A 141 5.56 17.80 -6.77
C GLU A 141 5.06 16.88 -7.89
N TRP A 142 4.45 15.77 -7.48
CA TRP A 142 3.83 14.81 -8.39
C TRP A 142 2.32 15.00 -8.34
N THR A 143 1.72 15.25 -9.50
CA THR A 143 0.29 15.59 -9.59
C THR A 143 -0.52 14.60 -10.43
N ASN A 144 0.17 13.74 -11.19
CA ASN A 144 -0.47 12.83 -12.13
C ASN A 144 -0.74 11.45 -11.49
N PHE A 145 -1.65 11.45 -10.51
CA PHE A 145 -2.07 10.22 -9.85
C PHE A 145 -3.53 10.27 -9.42
#